data_bfedc347bfeb31e270efb59e93c6ef72
#
_entry.id   bfedc347bfeb31e270efb59e93c6ef72
#
_cell.length_a   1.000
_cell.length_b   1.000
_cell.length_c   1.000
_cell.angle_alpha   90.00
_cell.angle_beta   90.00
_cell.angle_gamma   90.00
#
_symmetry.space_group_name_H-M   'P 1'
#
loop_
_entity.id
_entity.type
_entity.pdbx_description
1 polymer ?
#
loop_
_entity_poly.entity_id
_entity_poly.type
_entity_poly.pdbx_seq_one_letter_code
_entity_poly.pdbx_strand_id
1 'polypeptide(L)'
;MTKTKSPINPLYQGQFYDAKDEYTVPYGAGIPLIVYDPEEVDIDIKGYSDLWDPSLEDSIALIGNYRVINGITLLTMGKSMNEEDVDTIAEAGEKLVELAPNVRMIQDDNTQNALLNGEASVAFLYTSQVTAALAEK
;
A
#
# COMPACT_ATOMS: atom_id res chain seq x y z
N MET A 1 36.58 19.20 15.38
CA MET A 1 35.64 18.10 15.16
C MET A 1 34.90 18.36 13.86
N THR A 2 35.22 17.66 12.80
CA THR A 2 34.48 17.70 11.53
C THR A 2 33.13 17.04 11.75
N LYS A 3 32.06 17.82 11.67
CA LYS A 3 30.69 17.25 11.61
C LYS A 3 30.63 16.36 10.36
N THR A 4 30.64 15.06 10.55
CA THR A 4 30.30 14.14 9.48
C THR A 4 28.90 14.53 8.97
N LYS A 5 28.76 14.85 7.69
CA LYS A 5 27.45 15.08 7.08
C LYS A 5 26.60 13.83 7.34
N SER A 6 25.43 14.04 7.89
CA SER A 6 24.45 12.97 8.06
C SER A 6 24.25 12.26 6.71
N PRO A 7 24.30 10.92 6.65
CA PRO A 7 24.01 10.17 5.43
C PRO A 7 22.53 10.19 5.04
N ILE A 8 21.69 10.92 5.77
CA ILE A 8 20.25 11.00 5.54
C ILE A 8 19.98 11.81 4.27
N ASN A 9 19.17 11.24 3.38
CA ASN A 9 18.74 11.93 2.17
C ASN A 9 17.96 13.21 2.53
N PRO A 10 18.35 14.39 2.03
CA PRO A 10 17.69 15.66 2.34
C PRO A 10 16.20 15.70 2.04
N LEU A 11 15.68 14.87 1.12
CA LEU A 11 14.25 14.75 0.82
C LEU A 11 13.39 14.31 2.02
N TYR A 12 14.00 13.63 2.98
CA TYR A 12 13.30 13.12 4.17
C TYR A 12 13.57 13.94 5.43
N GLN A 13 14.34 15.04 5.30
CA GLN A 13 14.61 15.98 6.39
C GLN A 13 13.58 17.10 6.43
N GLY A 14 13.41 17.74 7.59
CA GLY A 14 12.57 18.91 7.77
C GLY A 14 11.08 18.66 7.52
N GLN A 15 10.59 17.47 7.81
CA GLN A 15 9.19 17.10 7.60
C GLN A 15 8.26 17.88 8.54
N PHE A 16 7.00 18.02 8.15
CA PHE A 16 6.00 18.83 8.87
C PHE A 16 5.84 18.45 10.36
N TYR A 17 6.11 17.19 10.72
CA TYR A 17 6.04 16.67 12.09
C TYR A 17 7.33 16.89 12.90
N ASP A 18 8.43 17.23 12.25
CA ASP A 18 9.72 17.55 12.88
C ASP A 18 10.56 18.44 11.95
N ALA A 19 10.14 19.70 11.80
CA ALA A 19 10.71 20.64 10.84
C ALA A 19 12.21 20.97 11.06
N LYS A 20 12.75 20.63 12.23
CA LYS A 20 14.16 20.89 12.59
C LYS A 20 15.00 19.63 12.73
N ASP A 21 14.40 18.44 12.51
CA ASP A 21 15.06 17.14 12.71
C ASP A 21 15.65 17.00 14.14
N GLU A 22 14.89 17.46 15.15
CA GLU A 22 15.33 17.46 16.55
C GLU A 22 14.98 16.17 17.28
N TYR A 23 13.90 15.50 16.86
CA TYR A 23 13.30 14.38 17.58
C TYR A 23 13.27 13.06 16.78
N THR A 24 13.37 13.15 15.45
CA THR A 24 13.25 11.99 14.58
C THR A 24 14.43 11.87 13.63
N VAL A 25 14.74 10.63 13.26
CA VAL A 25 15.71 10.31 12.22
C VAL A 25 15.01 9.44 11.17
N PRO A 26 14.93 9.88 9.90
CA PRO A 26 14.37 9.06 8.84
C PRO A 26 15.16 7.75 8.72
N TYR A 27 14.48 6.63 8.93
CA TYR A 27 15.07 5.29 8.82
C TYR A 27 14.81 4.68 7.45
N GLY A 28 13.58 4.81 6.94
CA GLY A 28 13.17 4.29 5.66
C GLY A 28 11.88 4.95 5.20
N ALA A 29 11.66 4.91 3.90
CA ALA A 29 10.40 5.33 3.29
C ALA A 29 9.88 4.19 2.41
N GLY A 30 8.60 3.89 2.53
CA GLY A 30 7.89 2.91 1.71
C GLY A 30 6.63 3.52 1.14
N ILE A 31 6.31 3.16 -0.09
CA ILE A 31 5.07 3.54 -0.76
C ILE A 31 4.28 2.26 -1.00
N PRO A 32 2.99 2.21 -0.64
CA PRO A 32 2.14 1.08 -1.02
C PRO A 32 1.89 1.12 -2.53
N LEU A 33 2.00 -0.01 -3.17
CA LEU A 33 1.86 -0.20 -4.60
C LEU A 33 0.93 -1.37 -4.90
N ILE A 34 0.33 -1.35 -6.09
CA ILE A 34 -0.31 -2.53 -6.67
C ILE A 34 0.71 -3.19 -7.60
N VAL A 35 0.88 -4.49 -7.43
CA VAL A 35 1.69 -5.34 -8.32
C VAL A 35 0.79 -6.47 -8.78
N TYR A 36 0.83 -6.80 -10.06
CA TYR A 36 0.02 -7.87 -10.63
C TYR A 36 0.76 -8.62 -11.71
N ASP A 37 0.34 -9.84 -11.99
CA ASP A 37 0.82 -10.65 -13.09
C ASP A 37 -0.04 -10.34 -14.35
N PRO A 38 0.54 -9.72 -15.37
CA PRO A 38 -0.21 -9.36 -16.58
C PRO A 38 -0.60 -10.58 -17.44
N GLU A 39 -0.09 -11.76 -17.15
CA GLU A 39 -0.50 -13.00 -17.83
C GLU A 39 -1.75 -13.63 -17.20
N GLU A 40 -2.04 -13.26 -15.93
CA GLU A 40 -3.17 -13.79 -15.16
C GLU A 40 -4.30 -12.79 -14.94
N VAL A 41 -4.05 -11.50 -15.22
CA VAL A 41 -5.01 -10.40 -15.00
C VAL A 41 -5.40 -9.80 -16.34
N ASP A 42 -6.68 -9.94 -16.70
CA ASP A 42 -7.21 -9.50 -18.00
C ASP A 42 -7.42 -7.98 -18.11
N ILE A 43 -7.33 -7.24 -17.00
CA ILE A 43 -7.53 -5.78 -16.96
C ILE A 43 -6.21 -5.03 -16.79
N ASP A 44 -6.14 -3.82 -17.34
CA ASP A 44 -5.02 -2.91 -17.14
C ASP A 44 -5.25 -2.08 -15.88
N ILE A 45 -4.64 -2.50 -14.76
CA ILE A 45 -4.77 -1.83 -13.46
C ILE A 45 -3.99 -0.51 -13.47
N LYS A 46 -4.68 0.62 -13.36
CA LYS A 46 -4.12 1.98 -13.39
C LYS A 46 -4.15 2.69 -12.05
N GLY A 47 -4.97 2.21 -11.13
CA GLY A 47 -5.12 2.84 -9.82
C GLY A 47 -5.85 1.96 -8.82
N TYR A 48 -5.97 2.48 -7.60
CA TYR A 48 -6.57 1.73 -6.49
C TYR A 48 -8.05 1.36 -6.73
N SER A 49 -8.79 2.17 -7.47
CA SER A 49 -10.20 1.88 -7.78
C SER A 49 -10.40 0.61 -8.59
N ASP A 50 -9.39 0.20 -9.36
CA ASP A 50 -9.47 -0.99 -10.20
C ASP A 50 -9.45 -2.29 -9.38
N LEU A 51 -9.04 -2.22 -8.10
CA LEU A 51 -9.10 -3.37 -7.19
C LEU A 51 -10.54 -3.85 -6.92
N TRP A 52 -11.56 -3.00 -7.15
CA TRP A 52 -12.98 -3.34 -7.02
C TRP A 52 -13.57 -3.97 -8.30
N ASP A 53 -12.76 -4.19 -9.34
CA ASP A 53 -13.25 -4.84 -10.54
C ASP A 53 -13.64 -6.30 -10.25
N PRO A 54 -14.86 -6.74 -10.62
CA PRO A 54 -15.31 -8.10 -10.35
C PRO A 54 -14.47 -9.22 -11.00
N SER A 55 -13.70 -8.90 -12.04
CA SER A 55 -12.78 -9.85 -12.68
C SER A 55 -11.63 -10.29 -11.76
N LEU A 56 -11.41 -9.55 -10.66
CA LEU A 56 -10.39 -9.84 -9.65
C LEU A 56 -10.92 -10.68 -8.49
N GLU A 57 -12.07 -11.35 -8.63
CA GLU A 57 -12.63 -12.21 -7.59
C GLU A 57 -11.58 -13.22 -7.08
N ASP A 58 -11.42 -13.30 -5.76
CA ASP A 58 -10.49 -14.20 -5.05
C ASP A 58 -9.02 -14.15 -5.57
N SER A 59 -8.56 -12.97 -6.01
CA SER A 59 -7.26 -12.80 -6.67
C SER A 59 -6.28 -11.89 -5.93
N ILE A 60 -6.75 -11.13 -4.92
CA ILE A 60 -5.97 -10.05 -4.31
C ILE A 60 -5.37 -10.47 -2.97
N ALA A 61 -4.05 -10.29 -2.84
CA ALA A 61 -3.36 -10.30 -1.55
C ALA A 61 -3.18 -8.87 -1.03
N LEU A 62 -3.66 -8.58 0.17
CA LEU A 62 -3.53 -7.28 0.83
C LEU A 62 -2.56 -7.32 2.01
N ILE A 63 -1.86 -6.21 2.24
CA ILE A 63 -1.15 -5.99 3.51
C ILE A 63 -2.16 -5.81 4.65
N GLY A 64 -1.84 -6.32 5.85
CA GLY A 64 -2.71 -6.27 7.04
C GLY A 64 -2.76 -4.90 7.74
N ASN A 65 -2.46 -3.80 7.04
CA ASN A 65 -2.46 -2.46 7.60
C ASN A 65 -3.78 -1.73 7.35
N TYR A 66 -4.69 -1.79 8.33
CA TYR A 66 -6.03 -1.20 8.23
C TYR A 66 -6.01 0.32 7.92
N ARG A 67 -5.02 1.08 8.41
CA ARG A 67 -4.93 2.52 8.14
C ARG A 67 -4.63 2.80 6.67
N VAL A 68 -3.74 2.00 6.08
CA VAL A 68 -3.38 2.13 4.67
C VAL A 68 -4.55 1.69 3.80
N ILE A 69 -5.20 0.57 4.12
CA ILE A 69 -6.35 0.06 3.36
C ILE A 69 -7.53 1.05 3.41
N ASN A 70 -7.88 1.56 4.60
CA ASN A 70 -8.88 2.62 4.72
C ASN A 70 -8.47 3.89 3.96
N GLY A 71 -7.20 4.28 4.07
CA GLY A 71 -6.68 5.46 3.40
C GLY A 71 -6.79 5.38 1.87
N ILE A 72 -6.44 4.25 1.25
CA ILE A 72 -6.62 4.08 -0.20
C ILE A 72 -8.09 4.05 -0.60
N THR A 73 -8.96 3.49 0.24
CA THR A 73 -10.40 3.50 -0.01
C THR A 73 -10.94 4.94 -0.02
N LEU A 74 -10.57 5.75 0.97
CA LEU A 74 -10.89 7.17 1.00
C LEU A 74 -10.39 7.92 -0.24
N LEU A 75 -9.17 7.61 -0.70
CA LEU A 75 -8.63 8.19 -1.94
C LEU A 75 -9.47 7.83 -3.17
N THR A 76 -9.98 6.60 -3.26
CA THR A 76 -10.87 6.20 -4.37
C THR A 76 -12.22 6.94 -4.34
N MET A 77 -12.60 7.47 -3.18
CA MET A 77 -13.78 8.32 -2.99
C MET A 77 -13.49 9.81 -3.19
N GLY A 78 -12.25 10.18 -3.54
CA GLY A 78 -11.80 11.57 -3.68
C GLY A 78 -11.63 12.30 -2.35
N LYS A 79 -11.45 11.56 -1.26
CA LYS A 79 -11.27 12.06 0.09
C LYS A 79 -9.80 12.03 0.53
N SER A 80 -9.49 12.70 1.63
CA SER A 80 -8.15 12.64 2.25
C SER A 80 -7.91 11.28 2.94
N MET A 81 -6.68 10.77 2.90
CA MET A 81 -6.29 9.64 3.75
C MET A 81 -6.35 9.98 5.26
N ASN A 82 -6.35 11.26 5.60
CA ASN A 82 -6.46 11.77 6.96
C ASN A 82 -7.86 12.37 7.20
N GLU A 83 -8.90 11.73 6.67
CA GLU A 83 -10.29 12.12 6.89
C GLU A 83 -10.66 11.95 8.37
N GLU A 84 -11.39 12.93 8.93
CA GLU A 84 -11.82 12.93 10.33
C GLU A 84 -13.35 12.85 10.47
N ASP A 85 -14.08 13.04 9.36
CA ASP A 85 -15.52 12.92 9.35
C ASP A 85 -15.95 11.46 9.50
N VAL A 86 -16.69 11.18 10.58
CA VAL A 86 -17.05 9.81 10.97
C VAL A 86 -17.98 9.15 9.96
N ASP A 87 -18.86 9.91 9.36
CA ASP A 87 -19.83 9.39 8.38
C ASP A 87 -19.10 9.01 7.09
N THR A 88 -18.18 9.86 6.64
CA THR A 88 -17.31 9.58 5.49
C THR A 88 -16.43 8.35 5.73
N ILE A 89 -15.89 8.16 6.94
CA ILE A 89 -15.10 6.99 7.30
C ILE A 89 -15.98 5.72 7.31
N ALA A 90 -17.21 5.84 7.78
CA ALA A 90 -18.18 4.73 7.74
C ALA A 90 -18.52 4.32 6.31
N GLU A 91 -18.76 5.27 5.40
CA GLU A 91 -18.96 5.02 3.97
C GLU A 91 -17.75 4.30 3.33
N ALA A 92 -16.52 4.69 3.70
CA ALA A 92 -15.32 3.99 3.24
C ALA A 92 -15.27 2.54 3.76
N GLY A 93 -15.74 2.29 4.97
CA GLY A 93 -15.90 0.94 5.53
C GLY A 93 -16.88 0.09 4.73
N GLU A 94 -18.04 0.65 4.35
CA GLU A 94 -19.03 -0.04 3.50
C GLU A 94 -18.42 -0.38 2.12
N LYS A 95 -17.70 0.57 1.52
CA LYS A 95 -16.99 0.34 0.26
C LYS A 95 -15.93 -0.77 0.38
N LEU A 96 -15.26 -0.89 1.52
CA LEU A 96 -14.32 -2.00 1.76
C LEU A 96 -15.00 -3.36 1.83
N VAL A 97 -16.24 -3.43 2.31
CA VAL A 97 -17.02 -4.68 2.27
C VAL A 97 -17.25 -5.12 0.83
N GLU A 98 -17.44 -4.18 -0.11
CA GLU A 98 -17.58 -4.50 -1.54
C GLU A 98 -16.28 -5.06 -2.15
N LEU A 99 -15.11 -4.76 -1.58
CA LEU A 99 -13.83 -5.31 -2.00
C LEU A 99 -13.62 -6.75 -1.52
N ALA A 100 -14.29 -7.16 -0.46
CA ALA A 100 -14.04 -8.44 0.19
C ALA A 100 -14.10 -9.67 -0.74
N PRO A 101 -15.01 -9.77 -1.75
CA PRO A 101 -15.02 -10.89 -2.69
C PRO A 101 -13.73 -11.03 -3.51
N ASN A 102 -13.02 -9.91 -3.76
CA ASN A 102 -11.79 -9.90 -4.54
C ASN A 102 -10.57 -10.27 -3.70
N VAL A 103 -10.69 -10.20 -2.36
CA VAL A 103 -9.59 -10.44 -1.44
C VAL A 103 -9.45 -11.93 -1.13
N ARG A 104 -8.36 -12.52 -1.59
CA ARG A 104 -7.99 -13.91 -1.30
C ARG A 104 -7.35 -14.05 0.08
N MET A 105 -6.46 -13.09 0.42
CA MET A 105 -5.75 -13.15 1.70
C MET A 105 -5.33 -11.77 2.20
N ILE A 106 -5.14 -11.68 3.51
CA ILE A 106 -4.55 -10.52 4.19
C ILE A 106 -3.35 -11.01 4.98
N GLN A 107 -2.18 -10.41 4.75
CA GLN A 107 -0.93 -10.78 5.42
C GLN A 107 -0.17 -9.53 5.85
N ASP A 108 0.44 -9.56 7.04
CA ASP A 108 1.27 -8.45 7.51
C ASP A 108 2.68 -8.50 6.93
N ASP A 109 3.28 -9.70 6.94
CA ASP A 109 4.64 -9.93 6.46
C ASP A 109 4.65 -10.85 5.23
N ASN A 110 5.62 -10.61 4.35
CA ASN A 110 5.89 -11.46 3.19
C ASN A 110 4.71 -11.62 2.21
N THR A 111 3.85 -10.60 2.09
CA THR A 111 2.71 -10.60 1.15
C THR A 111 3.16 -10.86 -0.29
N GLN A 112 4.40 -10.49 -0.66
CA GLN A 112 4.99 -10.79 -1.96
C GLN A 112 5.03 -12.28 -2.30
N ASN A 113 5.09 -13.15 -1.29
CA ASN A 113 5.13 -14.60 -1.51
C ASN A 113 3.86 -15.11 -2.18
N ALA A 114 2.72 -14.46 -1.93
CA ALA A 114 1.46 -14.81 -2.59
C ALA A 114 1.55 -14.69 -4.12
N LEU A 115 2.24 -13.65 -4.64
CA LEU A 115 2.52 -13.51 -6.07
C LEU A 115 3.57 -14.52 -6.56
N LEU A 116 4.66 -14.71 -5.81
CA LEU A 116 5.75 -15.60 -6.19
C LEU A 116 5.31 -17.07 -6.27
N ASN A 117 4.40 -17.47 -5.40
CA ASN A 117 3.87 -18.84 -5.33
C ASN A 117 2.63 -19.05 -6.21
N GLY A 118 2.13 -18.01 -6.89
CA GLY A 118 0.90 -18.09 -7.69
C GLY A 118 -0.37 -18.26 -6.85
N GLU A 119 -0.33 -17.89 -5.57
CA GLU A 119 -1.50 -17.91 -4.68
C GLU A 119 -2.45 -16.73 -4.93
N ALA A 120 -1.90 -15.62 -5.41
CA ALA A 120 -2.66 -14.44 -5.82
C ALA A 120 -2.05 -13.87 -7.10
N SER A 121 -2.89 -13.31 -7.97
CA SER A 121 -2.44 -12.66 -9.21
C SER A 121 -2.28 -11.14 -9.06
N VAL A 122 -2.86 -10.56 -8.00
CA VAL A 122 -2.72 -9.14 -7.64
C VAL A 122 -2.28 -9.03 -6.20
N ALA A 123 -1.38 -8.10 -5.89
CA ALA A 123 -0.99 -7.81 -4.52
C ALA A 123 -0.91 -6.29 -4.28
N PHE A 124 -1.40 -5.88 -3.12
CA PHE A 124 -1.22 -4.54 -2.59
C PHE A 124 -0.21 -4.60 -1.45
N LEU A 125 0.99 -4.05 -1.67
CA LEU A 125 2.15 -4.21 -0.80
C LEU A 125 3.08 -3.00 -0.84
N TYR A 126 4.06 -2.97 0.05
CA TYR A 126 5.05 -1.90 0.12
C TYR A 126 6.22 -2.10 -0.86
N THR A 127 6.84 -1.02 -1.27
CA THR A 127 8.04 -1.03 -2.14
C THR A 127 9.16 -1.95 -1.65
N SER A 128 9.33 -2.13 -0.35
CA SER A 128 10.32 -3.06 0.22
C SER A 128 10.00 -4.52 -0.13
N GLN A 129 8.74 -4.90 -0.07
CA GLN A 129 8.26 -6.24 -0.45
C GLN A 129 8.34 -6.46 -1.96
N VAL A 130 8.05 -5.43 -2.76
CA VAL A 130 8.24 -5.47 -4.23
C VAL A 130 9.71 -5.70 -4.57
N THR A 131 10.62 -4.98 -3.90
CA THR A 131 12.06 -5.14 -4.13
C THR A 131 12.53 -6.55 -3.76
N ALA A 132 12.02 -7.12 -2.68
CA ALA A 132 12.31 -8.51 -2.30
C ALA A 132 11.82 -9.50 -3.36
N ALA A 133 10.58 -9.35 -3.85
CA ALA A 133 10.02 -10.20 -4.90
C ALA A 133 10.85 -10.17 -6.19
N LEU A 134 11.28 -8.98 -6.61
CA LEU A 134 12.11 -8.81 -7.81
C LEU A 134 13.52 -9.43 -7.67
N ALA A 135 14.01 -9.58 -6.46
CA ALA A 135 15.32 -10.21 -6.21
C ALA A 135 15.26 -11.75 -6.23
N GLU A 136 14.08 -12.33 -6.13
CA GLU A 136 13.85 -13.78 -6.13
C GLU A 136 13.46 -14.32 -7.53
N LYS A 137 13.18 -13.45 -8.50
CA LYS A 137 12.96 -13.79 -9.91
C LYS A 137 14.28 -13.77 -10.70
#